data_e3d820cd3c13c078be112654d9bb00be
#
_entry.id   e3d820cd3c13c078be112654d9bb00be
#
_cell.length_a   1.000
_cell.length_b   1.000
_cell.length_c   1.000
_cell.angle_alpha   90.00
_cell.angle_beta   90.00
_cell.angle_gamma   90.00
#
_symmetry.space_group_name_H-M   'P 1'
#
loop_
_entity.id
_entity.type
_entity.pdbx_description
1 polymer ?
#
loop_
_entity_poly.entity_id
_entity_poly.type
_entity_poly.pdbx_seq_one_letter_code
_entity_poly.pdbx_strand_id
1 'polypeptide(L)'
;MEIKERRLAIVLLDLIGSTAFVQRAGAMKAAEWLQYHDRLTRSLMYRFEGREIDRSDGFLLSFERTIDAVNFALTYQSTIPPRVKLTTRIGVHVGVVAEVTQSELDTLGGAKPIELEGIAKNVAARTMSVCTAGQVLLTSEAMSAIQGRTNAHTPKGTRYVCVGLYRFKGVAEPVSLFAV
;
A
#
# COMPACT_ATOMS: atom_id res chain seq x y z
N MET A 1 -13.69 -16.35 -15.02
CA MET A 1 -13.79 -15.44 -13.86
C MET A 1 -14.03 -16.27 -12.61
N GLU A 2 -13.25 -16.05 -11.56
CA GLU A 2 -13.40 -16.69 -10.25
C GLU A 2 -13.46 -15.61 -9.17
N ILE A 3 -14.35 -15.76 -8.19
CA ILE A 3 -14.48 -14.83 -7.06
C ILE A 3 -14.25 -15.60 -5.77
N LYS A 4 -13.30 -15.13 -4.94
CA LYS A 4 -12.99 -15.71 -3.64
C LYS A 4 -13.00 -14.65 -2.55
N GLU A 5 -13.62 -14.96 -1.42
CA GLU A 5 -13.49 -14.13 -0.24
C GLU A 5 -12.13 -14.40 0.41
N ARG A 6 -11.38 -13.34 0.68
CA ARG A 6 -10.04 -13.40 1.28
C ARG A 6 -9.90 -12.33 2.37
N ARG A 7 -9.21 -12.67 3.43
CA ARG A 7 -8.75 -11.67 4.41
C ARG A 7 -7.30 -11.33 4.11
N LEU A 8 -7.04 -10.12 3.63
CA LEU A 8 -5.73 -9.67 3.17
C LEU A 8 -5.28 -8.40 3.91
N ALA A 9 -3.98 -8.22 4.01
CA ALA A 9 -3.39 -6.92 4.31
C ALA A 9 -3.26 -6.14 3.00
N ILE A 10 -3.83 -4.94 2.99
CA ILE A 10 -3.88 -4.04 1.84
C ILE A 10 -2.98 -2.86 2.12
N VAL A 11 -2.06 -2.60 1.22
CA VAL A 11 -1.16 -1.45 1.26
C VAL A 11 -1.47 -0.53 0.09
N LEU A 12 -1.79 0.73 0.40
CA LEU A 12 -1.78 1.80 -0.59
C LEU A 12 -0.59 2.72 -0.35
N LEU A 13 0.12 2.98 -1.42
CA LEU A 13 1.29 3.83 -1.47
C LEU A 13 1.11 4.89 -2.55
N ASP A 14 1.38 6.15 -2.22
CA ASP A 14 1.25 7.28 -3.13
C ASP A 14 2.50 8.17 -3.09
N LEU A 15 2.83 8.75 -4.25
CA LEU A 15 3.97 9.64 -4.47
C LEU A 15 3.53 11.10 -4.35
N ILE A 16 3.93 11.77 -3.27
CA ILE A 16 3.60 13.18 -3.06
C ILE A 16 4.37 14.06 -4.05
N GLY A 17 3.65 14.91 -4.77
CA GLY A 17 4.25 15.86 -5.71
C GLY A 17 4.63 15.26 -7.08
N SER A 18 4.15 14.05 -7.41
CA SER A 18 4.39 13.41 -8.71
C SER A 18 3.98 14.30 -9.90
N THR A 19 2.81 14.94 -9.83
CA THR A 19 2.33 15.87 -10.88
C THR A 19 3.28 17.03 -11.08
N ALA A 20 3.70 17.70 -10.01
CA ALA A 20 4.66 18.80 -10.09
C ALA A 20 6.04 18.34 -10.59
N PHE A 21 6.44 17.11 -10.27
CA PHE A 21 7.66 16.52 -10.80
C PHE A 21 7.56 16.30 -12.32
N VAL A 22 6.45 15.72 -12.81
CA VAL A 22 6.21 15.51 -14.25
C VAL A 22 6.23 16.84 -15.01
N GLN A 23 5.58 17.87 -14.47
CA GLN A 23 5.57 19.21 -15.08
C GLN A 23 6.99 19.82 -15.20
N ARG A 24 7.83 19.65 -14.20
CA ARG A 24 9.21 20.20 -14.21
C ARG A 24 10.18 19.39 -15.05
N ALA A 25 10.11 18.07 -14.99
CA ALA A 25 11.06 17.17 -15.63
C ALA A 25 10.73 16.91 -17.11
N GLY A 26 9.47 17.06 -17.49
CA GLY A 26 8.92 16.65 -18.78
C GLY A 26 8.57 15.17 -18.80
N ALA A 27 7.66 14.78 -19.70
CA ALA A 27 7.07 13.44 -19.72
C ALA A 27 8.10 12.31 -19.84
N MET A 28 9.08 12.43 -20.72
CA MET A 28 10.09 11.36 -20.94
C MET A 28 10.95 11.11 -19.71
N LYS A 29 11.54 12.13 -19.13
CA LYS A 29 12.38 11.99 -17.92
C LYS A 29 11.57 11.52 -16.72
N ALA A 30 10.33 12.01 -16.60
CA ALA A 30 9.44 11.56 -15.53
C ALA A 30 9.09 10.07 -15.70
N ALA A 31 8.80 9.61 -16.92
CA ALA A 31 8.51 8.21 -17.21
C ALA A 31 9.71 7.29 -16.88
N GLU A 32 10.93 7.64 -17.30
CA GLU A 32 12.15 6.88 -16.98
C GLU A 32 12.34 6.76 -15.47
N TRP A 33 12.13 7.86 -14.77
CA TRP A 33 12.30 7.92 -13.33
C TRP A 33 11.22 7.13 -12.58
N LEU A 34 9.95 7.25 -12.99
CA LEU A 34 8.86 6.45 -12.43
C LEU A 34 9.06 4.95 -12.68
N GLN A 35 9.55 4.57 -13.87
CA GLN A 35 9.89 3.17 -14.16
C GLN A 35 11.03 2.65 -13.27
N TYR A 36 12.01 3.49 -12.95
CA TYR A 36 13.06 3.13 -11.99
C TYR A 36 12.49 2.92 -10.58
N HIS A 37 11.66 3.86 -10.11
CA HIS A 37 10.95 3.74 -8.85
C HIS A 37 10.11 2.45 -8.79
N ASP A 38 9.33 2.19 -9.83
CA ASP A 38 8.44 1.03 -9.89
C ASP A 38 9.22 -0.30 -9.83
N ARG A 39 10.36 -0.38 -10.52
CA ARG A 39 11.25 -1.56 -10.44
C ARG A 39 11.78 -1.80 -9.02
N LEU A 40 12.21 -0.74 -8.34
CA LEU A 40 12.66 -0.85 -6.95
C LEU A 40 11.53 -1.30 -6.03
N THR A 41 10.35 -0.72 -6.19
CA THR A 41 9.16 -1.05 -5.39
C THR A 41 8.75 -2.51 -5.59
N ARG A 42 8.69 -2.99 -6.84
CA ARG A 42 8.37 -4.40 -7.15
C ARG A 42 9.41 -5.35 -6.60
N SER A 43 10.70 -5.04 -6.74
CA SER A 43 11.77 -5.86 -6.18
C SER A 43 11.65 -6.02 -4.67
N LEU A 44 11.31 -4.92 -3.96
CA LEU A 44 11.07 -4.96 -2.53
C LEU A 44 9.79 -5.72 -2.18
N MET A 45 8.71 -5.49 -2.92
CA MET A 45 7.42 -6.17 -2.74
C MET A 45 7.58 -7.70 -2.81
N TYR A 46 8.28 -8.21 -3.82
CA TYR A 46 8.55 -9.65 -3.96
C TYR A 46 9.32 -10.23 -2.77
N ARG A 47 10.26 -9.48 -2.23
CA ARG A 47 11.00 -9.89 -1.01
C ARG A 47 10.10 -10.13 0.19
N PHE A 48 8.98 -9.42 0.28
CA PHE A 48 7.98 -9.53 1.34
C PHE A 48 6.73 -10.32 0.92
N GLU A 49 6.82 -11.11 -0.15
CA GLU A 49 5.73 -11.95 -0.65
C GLU A 49 4.44 -11.16 -0.95
N GLY A 50 4.59 -9.90 -1.34
CA GLY A 50 3.50 -9.03 -1.76
C GLY A 50 3.10 -9.26 -3.21
N ARG A 51 1.89 -8.85 -3.54
CA ARG A 51 1.33 -8.90 -4.89
C ARG A 51 0.83 -7.53 -5.31
N GLU A 52 1.22 -7.09 -6.51
CA GLU A 52 0.67 -5.89 -7.14
C GLU A 52 -0.74 -6.18 -7.64
N ILE A 53 -1.68 -5.36 -7.22
CA ILE A 53 -3.08 -5.41 -7.67
C ILE A 53 -3.33 -4.30 -8.69
N ASP A 54 -2.80 -3.11 -8.42
CA ASP A 54 -2.92 -1.96 -9.31
C ASP A 54 -1.70 -1.04 -9.21
N ARG A 55 -1.41 -0.40 -10.34
CA ARG A 55 -0.41 0.65 -10.49
C ARG A 55 -0.95 1.74 -11.41
N SER A 56 -1.55 2.75 -10.83
CA SER A 56 -2.00 3.97 -11.52
C SER A 56 -1.23 5.18 -10.99
N ASP A 57 -1.79 5.97 -10.09
CA ASP A 57 -1.12 7.11 -9.45
C ASP A 57 -0.20 6.69 -8.29
N GLY A 58 -0.38 5.48 -7.79
CA GLY A 58 0.39 4.88 -6.71
C GLY A 58 0.35 3.36 -6.84
N PHE A 59 0.73 2.64 -5.79
CA PHE A 59 0.61 1.19 -5.72
C PHE A 59 -0.54 0.77 -4.83
N LEU A 60 -1.38 -0.14 -5.32
CA LEU A 60 -2.26 -0.97 -4.53
C LEU A 60 -1.64 -2.37 -4.46
N LEU A 61 -1.23 -2.76 -3.27
CA LEU A 61 -0.59 -4.05 -3.01
C LEU A 61 -1.41 -4.88 -2.02
N SER A 62 -1.32 -6.19 -2.12
CA SER A 62 -1.89 -7.13 -1.16
C SER A 62 -0.84 -8.08 -0.62
N PHE A 63 -1.03 -8.49 0.64
CA PHE A 63 -0.16 -9.44 1.34
C PHE A 63 -1.03 -10.43 2.13
N GLU A 64 -0.61 -11.69 2.16
CA GLU A 64 -1.27 -12.72 2.98
C GLU A 64 -1.05 -12.48 4.47
N ARG A 65 0.15 -12.05 4.83
CA ARG A 65 0.53 -11.81 6.23
C ARG A 65 0.69 -10.31 6.48
N THR A 66 -0.01 -9.81 7.47
CA THR A 66 0.04 -8.39 7.85
C THR A 66 1.44 -7.92 8.21
N ILE A 67 2.23 -8.80 8.85
CA ILE A 67 3.59 -8.43 9.26
C ILE A 67 4.49 -8.16 8.04
N ASP A 68 4.28 -8.84 6.92
CA ASP A 68 5.05 -8.63 5.70
C ASP A 68 4.64 -7.32 5.02
N ALA A 69 3.35 -6.99 5.03
CA ALA A 69 2.86 -5.69 4.58
C ALA A 69 3.48 -4.52 5.36
N VAL A 70 3.54 -4.63 6.68
CA VAL A 70 4.13 -3.60 7.56
C VAL A 70 5.63 -3.51 7.35
N ASN A 71 6.34 -4.63 7.29
CA ASN A 71 7.78 -4.65 7.05
C ASN A 71 8.15 -4.13 5.66
N PHE A 72 7.33 -4.46 4.65
CA PHE A 72 7.44 -3.83 3.33
C PHE A 72 7.34 -2.31 3.43
N ALA A 73 6.28 -1.80 4.06
CA ALA A 73 6.03 -0.36 4.18
C ALA A 73 7.18 0.38 4.89
N LEU A 74 7.68 -0.18 6.00
CA LEU A 74 8.81 0.40 6.76
C LEU A 74 10.13 0.36 5.97
N THR A 75 10.43 -0.79 5.34
CA THR A 75 11.64 -0.93 4.53
C THR A 75 11.56 -0.05 3.29
N TYR A 76 10.39 0.02 2.64
CA TYR A 76 10.16 0.92 1.52
C TYR A 76 10.47 2.37 1.94
N GLN A 77 9.87 2.85 3.03
CA GLN A 77 10.00 4.24 3.47
C GLN A 77 11.44 4.64 3.82
N SER A 78 12.21 3.69 4.35
CA SER A 78 13.60 3.93 4.70
C SER A 78 14.58 3.82 3.52
N THR A 79 14.23 3.09 2.44
CA THR A 79 15.19 2.74 1.38
C THR A 79 14.90 3.36 0.02
N ILE A 80 13.64 3.47 -0.38
CA ILE A 80 13.28 3.88 -1.75
C ILE A 80 13.17 5.39 -1.89
N PRO A 81 12.38 6.14 -1.08
CA PRO A 81 12.27 7.58 -1.19
C PRO A 81 13.61 8.34 -1.18
N PRO A 82 14.59 7.98 -0.32
CA PRO A 82 15.90 8.63 -0.36
C PRO A 82 16.65 8.45 -1.69
N ARG A 83 16.50 7.29 -2.34
CA ARG A 83 17.16 6.99 -3.63
C ARG A 83 16.54 7.75 -4.80
N VAL A 84 15.24 7.91 -4.75
CA VAL A 84 14.46 8.51 -5.83
C VAL A 84 14.14 9.98 -5.59
N LYS A 85 14.51 10.53 -4.44
CA LYS A 85 14.30 11.93 -4.06
C LYS A 85 12.84 12.38 -4.17
N LEU A 86 11.91 11.48 -3.88
CA LEU A 86 10.49 11.77 -3.73
C LEU A 86 10.01 11.43 -2.32
N THR A 87 8.93 12.06 -1.95
CA THR A 87 8.24 11.79 -0.70
C THR A 87 7.04 10.90 -0.95
N THR A 88 6.79 9.99 -0.05
CA THR A 88 5.69 9.03 -0.16
C THR A 88 4.83 9.03 1.08
N ARG A 89 3.64 8.47 0.97
CA ARG A 89 2.73 8.19 2.08
C ARG A 89 2.16 6.80 1.90
N ILE A 90 1.99 6.08 3.01
CA ILE A 90 1.57 4.68 2.98
C ILE A 90 0.47 4.45 4.01
N GLY A 91 -0.64 3.84 3.56
CA GLY A 91 -1.71 3.35 4.42
C GLY A 91 -1.76 1.82 4.39
N VAL A 92 -1.88 1.21 5.57
CA VAL A 92 -1.99 -0.24 5.73
C VAL A 92 -3.29 -0.59 6.47
N HIS A 93 -4.10 -1.45 5.89
CA HIS A 93 -5.32 -1.98 6.49
C HIS A 93 -5.41 -3.48 6.30
N VAL A 94 -6.13 -4.15 7.20
CA VAL A 94 -6.44 -5.59 7.09
C VAL A 94 -7.96 -5.76 7.09
N GLY A 95 -8.46 -6.42 6.09
CA GLY A 95 -9.91 -6.65 5.99
C GLY A 95 -10.27 -7.74 5.00
N VAL A 96 -11.56 -8.03 4.95
CA VAL A 96 -12.14 -8.98 4.00
C VAL A 96 -12.37 -8.27 2.66
N VAL A 97 -11.98 -8.94 1.59
CA VAL A 97 -12.17 -8.53 0.20
C VAL A 97 -12.70 -9.67 -0.62
N ALA A 98 -13.42 -9.36 -1.68
CA ALA A 98 -13.65 -10.27 -2.79
C ALA A 98 -12.45 -10.13 -3.76
N GLU A 99 -11.66 -11.18 -3.89
CA GLU A 99 -10.62 -11.29 -4.92
C GLU A 99 -11.26 -11.84 -6.18
N VAL A 100 -11.23 -11.05 -7.23
CA VAL A 100 -11.79 -11.39 -8.54
C VAL A 100 -10.64 -11.73 -9.47
N THR A 101 -10.55 -13.00 -9.89
CA THR A 101 -9.63 -13.43 -10.95
C THR A 101 -10.35 -13.36 -12.28
N GLN A 102 -9.86 -12.55 -13.20
CA GLN A 102 -10.45 -12.39 -14.53
C GLN A 102 -10.17 -13.61 -15.42
N SER A 103 -10.99 -13.79 -16.44
CA SER A 103 -10.74 -14.82 -17.46
C SER A 103 -9.53 -14.41 -18.33
N GLU A 104 -8.91 -15.41 -19.00
CA GLU A 104 -7.83 -15.12 -19.96
C GLU A 104 -8.30 -14.19 -21.08
N LEU A 105 -9.54 -14.37 -21.53
CA LEU A 105 -10.13 -13.54 -22.59
C LEU A 105 -10.26 -12.07 -22.15
N ASP A 106 -10.76 -11.82 -20.94
CA ASP A 106 -10.89 -10.48 -20.40
C ASP A 106 -9.51 -9.83 -20.20
N THR A 107 -8.54 -10.62 -19.71
CA THR A 107 -7.16 -10.16 -19.52
C THR A 107 -6.49 -9.81 -20.87
N LEU A 108 -6.70 -10.60 -21.91
CA LEU A 108 -6.26 -10.28 -23.26
C LEU A 108 -6.95 -9.02 -23.81
N GLY A 109 -8.20 -8.76 -23.39
CA GLY A 109 -8.94 -7.53 -23.67
C GLY A 109 -8.47 -6.30 -22.88
N GLY A 110 -7.51 -6.46 -21.96
CA GLY A 110 -6.93 -5.36 -21.17
C GLY A 110 -7.44 -5.26 -19.74
N ALA A 111 -8.27 -6.21 -19.26
CA ALA A 111 -8.64 -6.26 -17.86
C ALA A 111 -7.43 -6.65 -17.00
N LYS A 112 -7.40 -6.16 -15.75
CA LYS A 112 -6.37 -6.57 -14.77
C LYS A 112 -6.60 -8.04 -14.42
N PRO A 113 -5.56 -8.87 -14.33
CA PRO A 113 -5.71 -10.30 -14.03
C PRO A 113 -6.42 -10.56 -12.69
N ILE A 114 -6.17 -9.67 -11.72
CA ILE A 114 -6.74 -9.76 -10.37
C ILE A 114 -7.21 -8.38 -9.94
N GLU A 115 -8.42 -8.34 -9.38
CA GLU A 115 -9.00 -7.16 -8.77
C GLU A 115 -9.45 -7.46 -7.34
N LEU A 116 -9.40 -6.45 -6.48
CA LEU A 116 -9.91 -6.54 -5.11
C LEU A 116 -11.12 -5.63 -4.96
N GLU A 117 -12.22 -6.18 -4.48
CA GLU A 117 -13.43 -5.44 -4.20
C GLU A 117 -13.82 -5.55 -2.72
N GLY A 118 -14.40 -4.50 -2.18
CA GLY A 118 -14.86 -4.44 -0.80
C GLY A 118 -14.40 -3.20 -0.05
N ILE A 119 -14.99 -3.00 1.14
CA ILE A 119 -14.76 -1.82 1.97
C ILE A 119 -13.30 -1.71 2.43
N ALA A 120 -12.59 -2.82 2.60
CA ALA A 120 -11.22 -2.84 3.07
C ALA A 120 -10.26 -2.06 2.14
N LYS A 121 -10.45 -2.14 0.83
CA LYS A 121 -9.71 -1.34 -0.16
C LYS A 121 -9.92 0.17 0.10
N ASN A 122 -11.16 0.56 0.36
CA ASN A 122 -11.52 1.95 0.62
C ASN A 122 -10.94 2.46 1.95
N VAL A 123 -10.96 1.64 3.00
CA VAL A 123 -10.36 1.98 4.30
C VAL A 123 -8.85 2.19 4.15
N ALA A 124 -8.15 1.30 3.45
CA ALA A 124 -6.72 1.46 3.17
C ALA A 124 -6.44 2.77 2.40
N ALA A 125 -7.25 3.11 1.39
CA ALA A 125 -7.12 4.35 0.63
C ALA A 125 -7.35 5.60 1.51
N ARG A 126 -8.36 5.58 2.37
CA ARG A 126 -8.62 6.67 3.32
C ARG A 126 -7.49 6.81 4.34
N THR A 127 -6.97 5.69 4.85
CA THR A 127 -5.81 5.68 5.75
C THR A 127 -4.60 6.33 5.09
N MET A 128 -4.28 5.96 3.86
CA MET A 128 -3.20 6.59 3.09
C MET A 128 -3.44 8.08 2.85
N SER A 129 -4.69 8.48 2.57
CA SER A 129 -5.02 9.87 2.25
C SER A 129 -4.81 10.86 3.40
N VAL A 130 -4.87 10.40 4.65
CA VAL A 130 -4.61 11.23 5.85
C VAL A 130 -3.17 11.18 6.33
N CYS A 131 -2.31 10.37 5.70
CA CYS A 131 -0.89 10.38 5.98
C CYS A 131 -0.25 11.71 5.57
N THR A 132 0.66 12.19 6.40
CA THR A 132 1.60 13.24 6.03
C THR A 132 2.76 12.67 5.20
N ALA A 133 3.58 13.57 4.68
CA ALA A 133 4.78 13.22 3.92
C ALA A 133 5.75 12.34 4.75
N GLY A 134 6.17 11.22 4.19
CA GLY A 134 7.07 10.27 4.85
C GLY A 134 6.39 9.34 5.85
N GLN A 135 5.07 9.43 6.02
CA GLN A 135 4.36 8.69 7.07
C GLN A 135 3.85 7.32 6.59
N VAL A 136 3.89 6.36 7.50
CA VAL A 136 3.19 5.08 7.41
C VAL A 136 2.11 5.05 8.49
N LEU A 137 0.85 4.85 8.10
CA LEU A 137 -0.27 4.67 9.01
C LEU A 137 -0.86 3.27 8.90
N LEU A 138 -1.13 2.67 10.04
CA LEU A 138 -1.85 1.41 10.18
C LEU A 138 -3.21 1.65 10.80
N THR A 139 -4.23 0.92 10.35
CA THR A 139 -5.50 0.88 11.08
C THR A 139 -5.39 -0.03 12.32
N SER A 140 -6.36 0.09 13.24
CA SER A 140 -6.48 -0.79 14.42
C SER A 140 -6.48 -2.26 14.07
N GLU A 141 -7.11 -2.65 12.96
CA GLU A 141 -7.15 -4.04 12.48
C GLU A 141 -5.76 -4.52 12.04
N ALA A 142 -5.01 -3.67 11.34
CA ALA A 142 -3.63 -3.98 10.95
C ALA A 142 -2.72 -4.05 12.20
N MET A 143 -2.87 -3.10 13.12
CA MET A 143 -2.12 -3.09 14.38
C MET A 143 -2.39 -4.34 15.21
N SER A 144 -3.66 -4.72 15.38
CA SER A 144 -4.06 -5.91 16.13
C SER A 144 -3.52 -7.20 15.49
N ALA A 145 -3.48 -7.26 14.16
CA ALA A 145 -2.99 -8.43 13.44
C ALA A 145 -1.47 -8.67 13.61
N ILE A 146 -0.71 -7.62 13.91
CA ILE A 146 0.75 -7.73 14.15
C ILE A 146 1.13 -7.70 15.62
N GLN A 147 0.19 -7.46 16.55
CA GLN A 147 0.47 -7.33 17.97
C GLN A 147 1.21 -8.57 18.52
N GLY A 148 2.36 -8.35 19.17
CA GLY A 148 3.23 -9.41 19.66
C GLY A 148 3.98 -10.20 18.57
N ARG A 149 3.85 -9.83 17.30
CA ARG A 149 4.55 -10.46 16.18
C ARG A 149 5.67 -9.56 15.68
N THR A 150 6.89 -10.00 15.87
CA THR A 150 8.08 -9.46 15.20
C THR A 150 8.72 -10.59 14.39
N ASN A 151 9.37 -10.26 13.29
CA ASN A 151 10.20 -11.19 12.55
C ASN A 151 11.56 -10.57 12.25
N ALA A 152 12.47 -11.31 11.64
CA ALA A 152 13.82 -10.86 11.32
C ALA A 152 13.88 -9.61 10.42
N HIS A 153 12.78 -9.26 9.77
CA HIS A 153 12.69 -8.11 8.87
C HIS A 153 12.11 -6.86 9.54
N THR A 154 11.59 -6.97 10.75
CA THR A 154 11.09 -5.79 11.48
C THR A 154 12.26 -4.91 11.91
N PRO A 155 12.34 -3.64 11.48
CA PRO A 155 13.44 -2.76 11.86
C PRO A 155 13.54 -2.62 13.37
N LYS A 156 14.77 -2.68 13.90
CA LYS A 156 15.01 -2.51 15.34
C LYS A 156 14.58 -1.11 15.79
N GLY A 157 13.92 -1.03 16.93
CA GLY A 157 13.45 0.23 17.48
C GLY A 157 12.14 0.74 16.89
N THR A 158 11.46 -0.05 16.02
CA THR A 158 10.12 0.28 15.53
C THR A 158 9.17 0.57 16.70
N ARG A 159 8.49 1.71 16.63
CA ARG A 159 7.49 2.11 17.62
C ARG A 159 6.17 2.39 16.92
N TYR A 160 5.07 2.06 17.59
CA TYR A 160 3.72 2.30 17.12
C TYR A 160 3.06 3.32 18.04
N VAL A 161 2.57 4.41 17.49
CA VAL A 161 1.95 5.50 18.24
C VAL A 161 0.52 5.71 17.75
N CYS A 162 -0.45 5.61 18.65
CA CYS A 162 -1.85 5.95 18.30
C CYS A 162 -1.93 7.46 17.98
N VAL A 163 -2.38 7.78 16.77
CA VAL A 163 -2.53 9.16 16.31
C VAL A 163 -3.97 9.66 16.34
N GLY A 164 -4.89 8.82 16.77
CA GLY A 164 -6.27 9.20 17.02
C GLY A 164 -7.31 8.36 16.29
N LEU A 165 -8.57 8.79 16.43
CA LEU A 165 -9.76 8.16 15.88
C LEU A 165 -10.27 8.99 14.71
N TYR A 166 -10.41 8.36 13.54
CA TYR A 166 -10.77 9.01 12.30
C TYR A 166 -12.12 8.53 11.77
N ARG A 167 -12.98 9.47 11.35
CA ARG A 167 -14.21 9.15 10.62
C ARG A 167 -13.97 9.30 9.13
N PHE A 168 -14.08 8.19 8.42
CA PHE A 168 -13.89 8.17 6.97
C PHE A 168 -15.24 8.21 6.24
N LYS A 169 -15.32 9.00 5.18
CA LYS A 169 -16.53 9.04 4.34
C LYS A 169 -16.80 7.65 3.73
N GLY A 170 -18.00 7.12 3.97
CA GLY A 170 -18.42 5.81 3.47
C GLY A 170 -17.94 4.61 4.31
N VAL A 171 -17.35 4.86 5.48
CA VAL A 171 -17.02 3.84 6.48
C VAL A 171 -17.92 4.06 7.69
N ALA A 172 -18.67 3.04 8.11
CA ALA A 172 -19.69 3.18 9.15
C ALA A 172 -19.07 3.54 10.51
N GLU A 173 -18.02 2.81 10.91
CA GLU A 173 -17.39 2.97 12.21
C GLU A 173 -16.10 3.82 12.11
N PRO A 174 -15.82 4.62 13.15
CA PRO A 174 -14.56 5.33 13.24
C PRO A 174 -13.38 4.35 13.35
N VAL A 175 -12.26 4.68 12.71
CA VAL A 175 -11.06 3.85 12.64
C VAL A 175 -9.94 4.48 13.46
N SER A 176 -9.37 3.74 14.42
CA SER A 176 -8.17 4.17 15.12
C SER A 176 -6.94 3.97 14.22
N LEU A 177 -6.09 4.98 14.15
CA LEU A 177 -4.88 4.95 13.35
C LEU A 177 -3.63 4.99 14.23
N PHE A 178 -2.58 4.30 13.74
CA PHE A 178 -1.28 4.19 14.40
C PHE A 178 -0.19 4.59 13.41
N ALA A 179 0.63 5.56 13.79
CA ALA A 179 1.86 5.88 13.07
C ALA A 179 3.00 4.93 13.48
N VAL A 180 3.88 4.63 12.53
CA VAL A 180 5.03 3.77 12.73
C VAL A 180 6.31 4.51 12.36
#